data_10d678c5b1a0428b7059363916e568f4
#
_entry.id   10d678c5b1a0428b7059363916e568f4
#
_cell.length_a   1.000
_cell.length_b   1.000
_cell.length_c   1.000
_cell.angle_alpha   90.00
_cell.angle_beta   90.00
_cell.angle_gamma   90.00
#
_symmetry.space_group_name_H-M   'P 1'
#
loop_
_entity.id
_entity.type
_entity.pdbx_description
1 polymer ?
#
loop_
_entity_poly.entity_id
_entity_poly.type
_entity_poly.pdbx_seq_one_letter_code
_entity_poly.pdbx_strand_id
1 'polypeptide(L)'
;MKKLIVISADALVAEDMEYLETLPNFKKYLAGGVGVRKVHSVYPTITYPCHTTMITGVYPDTHKVTGNLELHPGRTSDLPWKWDYKYNACKQDIFTEAKKAGYETAAVFWPVTGNHPAID
;
A
#
# COMPACT_ATOMS: atom_id res chain seq x y z
N MET A 1 13.36 -6.20 20.44
CA MET A 1 12.66 -5.20 19.60
C MET A 1 11.56 -5.94 18.82
N LYS A 2 10.32 -5.42 18.80
CA LYS A 2 9.25 -6.01 17.99
C LYS A 2 9.44 -5.58 16.53
N LYS A 3 9.20 -6.50 15.59
CA LYS A 3 9.29 -6.25 14.15
C LYS A 3 7.91 -6.36 13.54
N LEU A 4 7.57 -5.49 12.59
CA LEU A 4 6.37 -5.54 11.77
C LEU A 4 6.77 -5.75 10.32
N ILE A 5 6.17 -6.73 9.67
CA ILE A 5 6.28 -6.95 8.23
C ILE A 5 4.88 -6.83 7.65
N VAL A 6 4.70 -5.94 6.69
CA VAL A 6 3.46 -5.78 5.94
C VAL A 6 3.69 -6.29 4.52
N ILE A 7 2.89 -7.24 4.09
CA ILE A 7 2.94 -7.79 2.73
C ILE A 7 1.60 -7.49 2.06
N SER A 8 1.65 -6.79 0.93
CA SER A 8 0.49 -6.58 0.07
C SER A 8 0.63 -7.46 -1.18
N ALA A 9 -0.32 -8.35 -1.37
CA ALA A 9 -0.45 -9.11 -2.61
C ALA A 9 -1.46 -8.37 -3.51
N ASP A 10 -0.93 -7.63 -4.50
CA ASP A 10 -1.76 -6.86 -5.42
C ASP A 10 -2.65 -7.80 -6.25
N ALA A 11 -3.88 -7.36 -6.53
CA ALA A 11 -4.90 -8.11 -7.27
C ALA A 11 -5.38 -9.42 -6.63
N LEU A 12 -4.99 -9.74 -5.40
CA LEU A 12 -5.52 -10.89 -4.67
C LEU A 12 -6.98 -10.60 -4.25
N VAL A 13 -7.88 -11.49 -4.56
CA VAL A 13 -9.31 -11.35 -4.27
C VAL A 13 -9.79 -12.36 -3.24
N ALA A 14 -10.98 -12.13 -2.68
CA ALA A 14 -11.53 -12.98 -1.62
C ALA A 14 -11.73 -14.44 -2.07
N GLU A 15 -12.00 -14.65 -3.34
CA GLU A 15 -12.18 -15.97 -3.97
C GLU A 15 -10.89 -16.79 -3.98
N ASP A 16 -9.72 -16.16 -4.02
CA ASP A 16 -8.44 -16.84 -3.98
C ASP A 16 -8.14 -17.45 -2.60
N MET A 17 -8.81 -16.96 -1.56
CA MET A 17 -8.55 -17.40 -0.18
C MET A 17 -8.82 -18.89 0.02
N GLU A 18 -9.82 -19.46 -0.66
CA GLU A 18 -10.12 -20.90 -0.56
C GLU A 18 -8.94 -21.73 -1.05
N TYR A 19 -8.31 -21.32 -2.14
CA TYR A 19 -7.12 -21.98 -2.66
C TYR A 19 -5.90 -21.74 -1.75
N LEU A 20 -5.67 -20.52 -1.31
CA LEU A 20 -4.53 -20.20 -0.43
C LEU A 20 -4.55 -20.97 0.88
N GLU A 21 -5.73 -21.20 1.45
CA GLU A 21 -5.90 -21.99 2.67
C GLU A 21 -5.49 -23.46 2.51
N THR A 22 -5.40 -23.96 1.27
CA THR A 22 -4.87 -25.31 1.00
C THR A 22 -3.33 -25.37 1.04
N LEU A 23 -2.66 -24.23 0.86
CA LEU A 23 -1.21 -24.16 0.80
C LEU A 23 -0.60 -24.26 2.21
N PRO A 24 0.40 -25.12 2.44
CA PRO A 24 0.92 -25.40 3.79
C PRO A 24 1.40 -24.17 4.56
N ASN A 25 2.07 -23.23 3.88
CA ASN A 25 2.59 -22.04 4.51
C ASN A 25 1.47 -21.05 4.86
N PHE A 26 0.51 -20.81 3.98
CA PHE A 26 -0.66 -19.99 4.27
C PHE A 26 -1.48 -20.57 5.41
N LYS A 27 -1.77 -21.87 5.37
CA LYS A 27 -2.49 -22.57 6.46
C LYS A 27 -1.80 -22.38 7.81
N LYS A 28 -0.47 -22.51 7.84
CA LYS A 28 0.31 -22.29 9.07
C LYS A 28 0.19 -20.88 9.61
N TYR A 29 0.28 -19.86 8.75
CA TYR A 29 0.19 -18.47 9.18
C TYR A 29 -1.24 -18.06 9.56
N LEU A 30 -2.24 -18.51 8.83
CA LEU A 30 -3.64 -18.23 9.11
C LEU A 30 -4.15 -18.89 10.40
N ALA A 31 -3.62 -20.07 10.76
CA ALA A 31 -4.03 -20.78 11.97
C ALA A 31 -3.72 -20.03 13.28
N GLY A 32 -2.73 -19.13 13.29
CA GLY A 32 -2.34 -18.33 14.45
C GLY A 32 -2.75 -16.87 14.41
N GLY A 33 -3.48 -16.46 13.37
CA GLY A 33 -3.82 -15.07 13.09
C GLY A 33 -5.30 -14.76 13.13
N VAL A 34 -5.62 -13.50 12.90
CA VAL A 34 -7.00 -13.02 12.70
C VAL A 34 -7.14 -12.63 11.23
N GLY A 35 -8.17 -13.11 10.57
CA GLY A 35 -8.45 -12.85 9.17
C GLY A 35 -9.77 -12.09 8.96
N VAL A 36 -9.77 -11.13 8.04
CA VAL A 36 -10.99 -10.48 7.54
C VAL A 36 -11.17 -10.94 6.08
N ARG A 37 -12.26 -11.66 5.82
CA ARG A 37 -12.47 -12.30 4.50
C ARG A 37 -13.04 -11.36 3.43
N LYS A 38 -13.74 -10.32 3.81
CA LYS A 38 -14.31 -9.34 2.89
C LYS A 38 -13.96 -7.94 3.33
N VAL A 39 -13.23 -7.24 2.48
CA VAL A 39 -12.85 -5.84 2.68
C VAL A 39 -13.28 -5.07 1.43
N HIS A 40 -13.96 -3.95 1.62
CA HIS A 40 -14.23 -3.03 0.53
C HIS A 40 -13.01 -2.13 0.31
N SER A 41 -12.59 -2.05 -0.94
CA SER A 41 -11.52 -1.14 -1.33
C SER A 41 -12.04 0.29 -1.43
N VAL A 42 -11.12 1.24 -1.53
CA VAL A 42 -11.43 2.65 -1.78
C VAL A 42 -11.71 2.90 -3.27
N TYR A 43 -12.36 4.02 -3.58
CA TYR A 43 -12.52 4.46 -4.96
C TYR A 43 -11.56 5.61 -5.27
N PRO A 44 -10.84 5.59 -6.40
CA PRO A 44 -10.81 4.53 -7.41
C PRO A 44 -10.04 3.28 -6.93
N THR A 45 -10.58 2.09 -7.30
CA THR A 45 -10.04 0.79 -6.91
C THR A 45 -8.92 0.38 -7.86
N ILE A 46 -7.79 1.07 -7.76
CA ILE A 46 -6.56 0.79 -8.50
C ILE A 46 -5.36 0.86 -7.57
N THR A 47 -4.24 0.30 -7.97
CA THR A 47 -3.08 0.01 -7.12
C THR A 47 -2.62 1.20 -6.26
N TYR A 48 -2.28 2.34 -6.85
CA TYR A 48 -1.65 3.43 -6.11
C TYR A 48 -2.58 4.13 -5.12
N PRO A 49 -3.82 4.50 -5.47
CA PRO A 49 -4.79 5.00 -4.50
C PRO A 49 -5.01 4.05 -3.32
N CYS A 50 -5.18 2.74 -3.60
CA CYS A 50 -5.41 1.75 -2.54
C CYS A 50 -4.21 1.63 -1.60
N HIS A 51 -3.00 1.47 -2.14
CA HIS A 51 -1.79 1.35 -1.33
C HIS A 51 -1.47 2.61 -0.54
N THR A 52 -1.74 3.80 -1.11
CA THR A 52 -1.57 5.06 -0.37
C THR A 52 -2.57 5.15 0.79
N THR A 53 -3.82 4.75 0.58
CA THR A 53 -4.81 4.67 1.66
C THR A 53 -4.38 3.70 2.77
N MET A 54 -3.83 2.54 2.42
CA MET A 54 -3.39 1.54 3.41
C MET A 54 -2.32 2.08 4.36
N ILE A 55 -1.37 2.88 3.87
CA ILE A 55 -0.28 3.42 4.69
C ILE A 55 -0.62 4.73 5.40
N THR A 56 -1.58 5.50 4.86
CA THR A 56 -1.95 6.81 5.42
C THR A 56 -3.20 6.76 6.30
N GLY A 57 -4.07 5.78 6.10
CA GLY A 57 -5.36 5.68 6.78
C GLY A 57 -6.39 6.72 6.33
N VAL A 58 -6.14 7.45 5.25
CA VAL A 58 -7.06 8.47 4.70
C VAL A 58 -7.47 8.14 3.27
N TYR A 59 -8.56 8.72 2.80
CA TYR A 59 -9.10 8.50 1.46
C TYR A 59 -8.37 9.30 0.37
N PRO A 60 -8.56 8.96 -0.92
CA PRO A 60 -7.95 9.65 -2.05
C PRO A 60 -8.23 11.15 -2.14
N ASP A 61 -9.35 11.61 -1.61
CA ASP A 61 -9.68 13.04 -1.52
C ASP A 61 -8.72 13.81 -0.60
N THR A 62 -8.12 13.13 0.37
CA THR A 62 -7.15 13.71 1.31
C THR A 62 -5.72 13.53 0.81
N HIS A 63 -5.29 12.30 0.50
CA HIS A 63 -3.92 12.06 0.06
C HIS A 63 -3.64 12.44 -1.40
N LYS A 64 -4.67 12.74 -2.22
CA LYS A 64 -4.62 13.22 -3.61
C LYS A 64 -4.04 12.25 -4.65
N VAL A 65 -3.75 11.03 -4.28
CA VAL A 65 -3.36 9.97 -5.21
C VAL A 65 -4.62 9.31 -5.76
N THR A 66 -5.03 9.71 -6.96
CA THR A 66 -6.30 9.27 -7.60
C THR A 66 -6.06 8.36 -8.81
N GLY A 67 -4.81 8.04 -9.11
CA GLY A 67 -4.42 7.21 -10.24
C GLY A 67 -2.97 6.78 -10.13
N ASN A 68 -2.60 5.75 -10.92
CA ASN A 68 -1.23 5.23 -10.95
C ASN A 68 -0.28 6.16 -11.71
N LEU A 69 -0.79 6.85 -12.73
CA LEU A 69 -0.01 7.65 -13.66
C LEU A 69 -0.21 9.14 -13.43
N GLU A 70 0.81 9.91 -13.70
CA GLU A 70 0.73 11.37 -13.73
C GLU A 70 0.07 11.82 -15.03
N LEU A 71 -1.00 12.62 -14.91
CA LEU A 71 -1.70 13.15 -16.07
C LEU A 71 -0.97 14.38 -16.61
N HIS A 72 -0.65 14.33 -17.90
CA HIS A 72 -0.10 15.47 -18.63
C HIS A 72 -1.08 15.87 -19.73
N PRO A 73 -1.64 17.09 -19.71
CA PRO A 73 -2.51 17.56 -20.77
C PRO A 73 -1.86 17.43 -22.15
N GLY A 74 -2.58 16.83 -23.09
CA GLY A 74 -2.09 16.60 -24.46
C GLY A 74 -1.18 15.40 -24.64
N ARG A 75 -0.85 14.63 -23.61
CA ARG A 75 -0.06 13.39 -23.68
C ARG A 75 -0.94 12.19 -23.36
N THR A 76 -0.98 11.22 -24.28
CA THR A 76 -1.82 10.01 -24.17
C THR A 76 -1.02 8.72 -23.98
N SER A 77 0.30 8.76 -24.14
CA SER A 77 1.20 7.62 -23.97
C SER A 77 2.41 7.99 -23.12
N ASP A 78 3.12 6.99 -22.63
CA ASP A 78 4.35 7.12 -21.85
C ASP A 78 4.21 8.05 -20.65
N LEU A 79 3.07 8.00 -19.97
CA LEU A 79 2.83 8.76 -18.77
C LEU A 79 3.65 8.18 -17.61
N PRO A 80 4.36 9.03 -16.83
CA PRO A 80 5.15 8.56 -15.71
C PRO A 80 4.28 8.01 -14.59
N TRP A 81 4.78 6.98 -13.91
CA TRP A 81 4.16 6.42 -12.72
C TRP A 81 4.34 7.37 -11.54
N LYS A 82 3.33 7.50 -10.71
CA LYS A 82 3.39 8.29 -9.46
C LYS A 82 4.18 7.57 -8.37
N TRP A 83 5.37 7.13 -8.68
CA TRP A 83 6.22 6.35 -7.76
C TRP A 83 6.73 7.16 -6.58
N ASP A 84 6.99 8.45 -6.78
CA ASP A 84 7.60 9.35 -5.81
C ASP A 84 6.64 9.76 -4.69
N TYR A 85 7.15 9.85 -3.46
CA TYR A 85 6.41 10.30 -2.28
C TYR A 85 5.82 11.73 -2.43
N LYS A 86 6.38 12.57 -3.29
CA LYS A 86 5.86 13.92 -3.55
C LYS A 86 4.37 13.94 -3.92
N TYR A 87 3.85 12.86 -4.53
CA TYR A 87 2.45 12.75 -4.92
C TYR A 87 1.49 12.53 -3.76
N ASN A 88 1.99 12.07 -2.60
CA ASN A 88 1.19 11.91 -1.40
C ASN A 88 1.07 13.25 -0.68
N ALA A 89 -0.12 13.86 -0.71
CA ALA A 89 -0.39 15.12 -0.01
C ALA A 89 -0.52 14.91 1.51
N CYS A 90 -0.91 13.71 1.96
CA CYS A 90 -0.92 13.35 3.37
C CYS A 90 0.51 13.02 3.81
N LYS A 91 1.10 13.87 4.64
CA LYS A 91 2.47 13.70 5.14
C LYS A 91 2.57 12.86 6.41
N GLN A 92 1.45 12.34 6.89
CA GLN A 92 1.40 11.36 7.97
C GLN A 92 1.08 9.98 7.37
N ASP A 93 1.97 9.04 7.59
CA ASP A 93 1.83 7.66 7.17
C ASP A 93 2.56 6.73 8.13
N ILE A 94 2.42 5.42 7.93
CA ILE A 94 3.00 4.41 8.82
C ILE A 94 4.53 4.52 8.90
N PHE A 95 5.23 4.89 7.82
CA PHE A 95 6.70 5.04 7.84
C PHE A 95 7.10 6.24 8.68
N THR A 96 6.43 7.37 8.50
CA THR A 96 6.65 8.59 9.28
C THR A 96 6.44 8.36 10.76
N GLU A 97 5.36 7.68 11.13
CA GLU A 97 5.05 7.39 12.54
C GLU A 97 6.00 6.35 13.14
N ALA A 98 6.38 5.32 12.37
CA ALA A 98 7.37 4.34 12.80
C ALA A 98 8.74 5.00 13.05
N LYS A 99 9.17 5.90 12.15
CA LYS A 99 10.42 6.65 12.32
C LYS A 99 10.42 7.54 13.57
N LYS A 100 9.31 8.26 13.82
CA LYS A 100 9.13 9.04 15.06
C LYS A 100 9.19 8.17 16.33
N ALA A 101 8.73 6.92 16.23
CA ALA A 101 8.78 5.96 17.33
C ALA A 101 10.16 5.26 17.49
N GLY A 102 11.16 5.65 16.70
CA GLY A 102 12.52 5.14 16.77
C GLY A 102 12.76 3.81 16.05
N TYR A 103 11.89 3.44 15.10
CA TYR A 103 12.08 2.25 14.27
C TYR A 103 12.87 2.60 13.00
N GLU A 104 13.67 1.64 12.54
CA GLU A 104 14.15 1.62 11.15
C GLU A 104 13.03 1.14 10.25
N THR A 105 12.93 1.72 9.05
CA THR A 105 11.85 1.44 8.11
C THR A 105 12.40 1.11 6.74
N ALA A 106 11.74 0.22 6.03
CA ALA A 106 12.07 -0.12 4.66
C ALA A 106 10.81 -0.37 3.84
N ALA A 107 10.84 -0.05 2.56
CA ALA A 107 9.78 -0.37 1.61
C ALA A 107 10.38 -1.02 0.36
N VAL A 108 9.74 -2.10 -0.10
CA VAL A 108 10.10 -2.79 -1.33
C VAL A 108 8.90 -2.76 -2.25
N PHE A 109 9.02 -2.05 -3.36
CA PHE A 109 7.96 -1.88 -4.37
C PHE A 109 6.61 -1.35 -3.85
N TRP A 110 6.58 -0.71 -2.70
CA TRP A 110 5.36 -0.05 -2.24
C TRP A 110 5.15 1.24 -3.04
N PRO A 111 3.97 1.42 -3.68
CA PRO A 111 3.72 2.61 -4.49
C PRO A 111 3.80 3.90 -3.70
N VAL A 112 4.19 4.99 -4.37
CA VAL A 112 4.24 6.34 -3.79
C VAL A 112 5.18 6.45 -2.57
N THR A 113 6.27 5.68 -2.57
CA THR A 113 7.30 5.71 -1.51
C THR A 113 8.68 6.12 -2.01
N GLY A 114 8.85 6.37 -3.30
CA GLY A 114 10.13 6.85 -3.84
C GLY A 114 10.56 8.16 -3.19
N ASN A 115 11.82 8.24 -2.77
CA ASN A 115 12.38 9.40 -2.05
C ASN A 115 11.63 9.75 -0.74
N HIS A 116 11.04 8.78 -0.09
CA HIS A 116 10.32 9.01 1.17
C HIS A 116 11.30 9.32 2.30
N PRO A 117 11.16 10.47 3.02
CA PRO A 117 12.17 10.92 3.99
C PRO A 117 12.25 10.07 5.27
N ALA A 118 11.27 9.24 5.53
CA ALA A 118 11.23 8.35 6.69
C ALA A 118 11.58 6.89 6.36
N ILE A 119 12.00 6.58 5.15
CA ILE A 119 12.48 5.25 4.75
C ILE A 119 14.01 5.27 4.70
N ASP A 120 14.63 4.30 5.38
CA ASP A 120 16.09 4.17 5.52
C ASP A 120 16.77 3.57 4.30
#